data_e2e2032288dce3d9dd10074cf152e6c7
#
_entry.id   e2e2032288dce3d9dd10074cf152e6c7
#
_cell.length_a   1.000
_cell.length_b   1.000
_cell.length_c   1.000
_cell.angle_alpha   90.00
_cell.angle_beta   90.00
_cell.angle_gamma   90.00
#
_symmetry.space_group_name_H-M   'P 1'
#
loop_
_entity.id
_entity.type
_entity.pdbx_description
1 polymer ?
#
loop_
_entity_poly.entity_id
_entity_poly.type
_entity_poly.pdbx_seq_one_letter_code
_entity_poly.pdbx_strand_id
1 'polypeptide(L)'
;APLICFLDSLCEGEVPMVIGHLPMTWSSDPPLPEGLEVNETGAIEGTPTSLTSGSYAITASNGGGSDTFDLEISIIPPPPGAFGYENTPAEFRVGEDVLLTPTPDPGTGYVWAIQPALPVGLQINDQGAIFGKPIEESGWQYYEVVASNAQGVASTTLQIRVLQNPPGQVQYSESSAILRVGLQMEPIQPLEGYSVDSWSIAPPLPPGISINTGNGSISGTPSSVSPQQSYVVTGANSGGSTQVTIT
;
A
#
# COMPACT_ATOMS: atom_id res chain seq x y z
N ALA A 1 23.62 32.33 15.53
CA ALA A 1 23.23 31.31 14.56
C ALA A 1 21.70 31.20 14.52
N PRO A 2 21.07 30.83 13.42
CA PRO A 2 19.63 30.60 13.38
C PRO A 2 19.26 29.43 14.31
N LEU A 3 18.11 29.52 14.97
CA LEU A 3 17.51 28.41 15.70
C LEU A 3 16.73 27.53 14.76
N ILE A 4 17.08 26.26 14.64
CA ILE A 4 16.38 25.28 13.82
C ILE A 4 15.66 24.32 14.74
N CYS A 5 14.33 24.25 14.62
CA CYS A 5 13.47 23.32 15.35
C CYS A 5 12.80 22.36 14.39
N PHE A 6 12.50 21.14 14.86
CA PHE A 6 11.68 20.21 14.12
C PHE A 6 10.20 20.33 14.54
N LEU A 7 9.31 20.26 13.57
CA LEU A 7 7.86 20.21 13.80
C LEU A 7 7.53 19.06 14.77
N ASP A 8 6.60 19.30 15.70
CA ASP A 8 6.11 18.35 16.71
C ASP A 8 7.20 17.69 17.57
N SER A 9 8.38 18.32 17.65
CA SER A 9 9.50 17.84 18.45
C SER A 9 9.95 18.91 19.46
N LEU A 10 10.48 18.48 20.60
CA LEU A 10 11.01 19.42 21.58
C LEU A 10 12.16 20.23 20.97
N CYS A 11 12.02 21.54 21.03
CA CYS A 11 13.04 22.51 20.63
C CYS A 11 13.62 23.16 21.87
N GLU A 12 14.94 23.20 21.98
CA GLU A 12 15.67 23.85 23.06
C GLU A 12 16.73 24.76 22.44
N GLY A 13 16.53 26.06 22.55
CA GLY A 13 17.51 27.07 22.16
C GLY A 13 18.58 27.30 23.22
N GLU A 14 19.72 27.82 22.79
CA GLU A 14 20.77 28.21 23.72
C GLU A 14 20.33 29.39 24.60
N VAL A 15 20.77 29.40 25.84
CA VAL A 15 20.58 30.54 26.74
C VAL A 15 21.44 31.72 26.26
N PRO A 16 20.83 32.89 25.97
CA PRO A 16 21.59 34.05 25.51
C PRO A 16 22.57 34.54 26.59
N MET A 17 23.76 34.99 26.16
CA MET A 17 24.71 35.62 27.07
C MET A 17 24.23 37.03 27.45
N VAL A 18 23.88 37.23 28.70
CA VAL A 18 23.41 38.53 29.21
C VAL A 18 24.52 39.21 30.01
N ILE A 19 24.85 40.45 29.62
CA ILE A 19 25.78 41.31 30.37
C ILE A 19 24.93 42.37 31.09
N GLY A 20 24.51 42.10 32.32
CA GLY A 20 23.64 42.99 33.07
C GLY A 20 23.18 42.42 34.41
N HIS A 21 22.32 43.18 35.12
CA HIS A 21 21.76 42.75 36.40
C HIS A 21 20.43 42.05 36.22
N LEU A 22 20.30 40.91 36.85
CA LEU A 22 19.03 40.16 36.95
C LEU A 22 18.13 40.76 38.06
N PRO A 23 16.78 40.60 38.03
CA PRO A 23 16.03 39.81 37.06
C PRO A 23 15.79 40.53 35.73
N MET A 24 15.65 39.74 34.66
CA MET A 24 15.25 40.17 33.34
C MET A 24 13.84 39.67 33.03
N THR A 25 13.08 40.46 32.25
CA THR A 25 11.85 40.00 31.57
C THR A 25 12.15 39.88 30.11
N TRP A 26 11.58 38.85 29.47
CA TRP A 26 11.80 38.55 28.08
C TRP A 26 10.53 38.72 27.27
N SER A 27 10.64 39.19 26.06
CA SER A 27 9.53 39.31 25.10
C SER A 27 10.04 39.12 23.68
N SER A 28 9.11 38.80 22.75
CA SER A 28 9.40 38.70 21.32
C SER A 28 8.42 39.55 20.50
N ASP A 29 8.93 40.12 19.41
CA ASP A 29 8.14 40.84 18.42
C ASP A 29 8.64 40.44 16.99
N PRO A 30 7.82 39.85 16.13
CA PRO A 30 6.46 39.36 16.40
C PRO A 30 6.40 38.26 17.47
N PRO A 31 5.22 37.86 17.96
CA PRO A 31 5.08 36.70 18.85
C PRO A 31 5.74 35.46 18.24
N LEU A 32 6.37 34.65 19.10
CA LEU A 32 6.97 33.38 18.65
C LEU A 32 5.96 32.45 17.99
N PRO A 33 6.42 31.55 17.14
CA PRO A 33 5.58 30.50 16.57
C PRO A 33 4.82 29.73 17.66
N GLU A 34 3.61 29.30 17.33
CA GLU A 34 2.78 28.52 18.25
C GLU A 34 3.51 27.28 18.76
N GLY A 35 3.48 27.09 20.09
CA GLY A 35 4.18 26.01 20.78
C GLY A 35 5.60 26.36 21.25
N LEU A 36 6.14 27.55 20.89
CA LEU A 36 7.41 28.05 21.40
C LEU A 36 7.22 29.23 22.39
N GLU A 37 8.03 29.29 23.39
CA GLU A 37 8.07 30.39 24.36
C GLU A 37 9.48 30.78 24.71
N VAL A 38 9.67 31.99 25.27
CA VAL A 38 10.92 32.43 25.88
C VAL A 38 10.82 32.16 27.37
N ASN A 39 11.71 31.34 27.90
CA ASN A 39 11.72 31.05 29.35
C ASN A 39 12.39 32.14 30.18
N GLU A 40 12.42 31.97 31.50
CA GLU A 40 13.00 32.96 32.45
C GLU A 40 14.49 33.22 32.23
N THR A 41 15.22 32.33 31.58
CA THR A 41 16.64 32.50 31.27
C THR A 41 16.89 33.15 29.91
N GLY A 42 15.82 33.36 29.11
CA GLY A 42 15.89 33.89 27.77
C GLY A 42 16.08 32.84 26.68
N ALA A 43 16.13 31.57 27.04
CA ALA A 43 16.14 30.49 26.06
C ALA A 43 14.76 30.32 25.44
N ILE A 44 14.72 29.97 24.15
CA ILE A 44 13.48 29.62 23.44
C ILE A 44 13.31 28.13 23.57
N GLU A 45 12.16 27.71 24.06
CA GLU A 45 11.85 26.30 24.26
C GLU A 45 10.38 25.99 23.92
N GLY A 46 10.07 24.71 23.75
CA GLY A 46 8.71 24.24 23.48
C GLY A 46 8.63 23.26 22.32
N THR A 47 7.39 22.96 21.91
CA THR A 47 7.12 22.03 20.80
C THR A 47 6.31 22.78 19.74
N PRO A 48 6.93 23.20 18.63
CA PRO A 48 6.23 23.98 17.61
C PRO A 48 5.26 23.11 16.83
N THR A 49 4.07 23.66 16.52
CA THR A 49 2.95 22.93 15.89
C THR A 49 2.73 23.29 14.42
N SER A 50 3.51 24.21 13.86
CA SER A 50 3.38 24.63 12.46
C SER A 50 4.74 24.96 11.82
N LEU A 51 4.87 24.61 10.53
CA LEU A 51 6.06 24.94 9.73
C LEU A 51 6.09 26.45 9.48
N THR A 52 7.19 27.11 9.84
CA THR A 52 7.43 28.53 9.58
C THR A 52 8.90 28.87 9.62
N SER A 53 9.27 30.01 9.05
CA SER A 53 10.58 30.62 9.23
C SER A 53 10.42 32.13 9.26
N GLY A 54 11.20 32.80 10.12
CA GLY A 54 11.13 34.24 10.26
C GLY A 54 12.18 34.78 11.24
N SER A 55 12.29 36.13 11.28
CA SER A 55 13.10 36.86 12.22
C SER A 55 12.23 37.38 13.35
N TYR A 56 12.71 37.19 14.58
CA TYR A 56 12.01 37.56 15.80
C TYR A 56 12.94 38.45 16.66
N ALA A 57 12.49 39.66 16.95
CA ALA A 57 13.22 40.56 17.85
C ALA A 57 12.99 40.12 19.29
N ILE A 58 14.02 39.55 19.90
CA ILE A 58 13.99 39.10 21.30
C ILE A 58 14.53 40.22 22.20
N THR A 59 13.69 40.69 23.10
CA THR A 59 14.00 41.81 23.99
C THR A 59 14.16 41.34 25.44
N ALA A 60 15.30 41.63 26.04
CA ALA A 60 15.55 41.52 27.49
C ALA A 60 15.37 42.89 28.14
N SER A 61 14.63 42.99 29.25
CA SER A 61 14.40 44.25 29.95
C SER A 61 14.43 44.09 31.46
N ASN A 62 14.89 45.14 32.15
CA ASN A 62 14.83 45.30 33.60
C ASN A 62 14.69 46.78 33.98
N GLY A 63 14.73 47.08 35.27
CA GLY A 63 14.62 48.46 35.77
C GLY A 63 15.71 49.42 35.32
N GLY A 64 16.80 48.95 34.73
CA GLY A 64 17.94 49.73 34.22
C GLY A 64 17.87 50.02 32.71
N GLY A 65 17.02 49.32 31.97
CA GLY A 65 16.89 49.44 30.51
C GLY A 65 16.52 48.14 29.79
N SER A 66 16.60 48.17 28.45
CA SER A 66 16.35 47.03 27.62
C SER A 66 17.38 46.92 26.50
N ASP A 67 17.60 45.68 26.04
CA ASP A 67 18.38 45.37 24.84
C ASP A 67 17.66 44.34 24.00
N THR A 68 17.85 44.42 22.67
CA THR A 68 17.12 43.60 21.69
C THR A 68 18.07 42.99 20.68
N PHE A 69 17.86 41.74 20.32
CA PHE A 69 18.56 41.07 19.22
C PHE A 69 17.59 40.32 18.31
N ASP A 70 17.94 40.24 17.06
CA ASP A 70 17.17 39.50 16.05
C ASP A 70 17.62 38.04 16.03
N LEU A 71 16.65 37.13 16.13
CA LEU A 71 16.84 35.69 16.06
C LEU A 71 16.07 35.13 14.88
N GLU A 72 16.77 34.49 13.96
CA GLU A 72 16.15 33.71 12.90
C GLU A 72 15.71 32.36 13.47
N ILE A 73 14.41 32.05 13.36
CA ILE A 73 13.84 30.75 13.74
C ILE A 73 13.31 30.06 12.50
N SER A 74 13.64 28.78 12.32
CA SER A 74 13.14 27.92 11.24
C SER A 74 12.57 26.64 11.82
N ILE A 75 11.28 26.42 11.64
CA ILE A 75 10.61 25.16 11.98
C ILE A 75 10.47 24.35 10.71
N ILE A 76 11.14 23.22 10.66
CA ILE A 76 11.26 22.34 9.50
C ILE A 76 10.71 20.95 9.82
N PRO A 77 10.29 20.16 8.81
CA PRO A 77 9.91 18.78 9.04
C PRO A 77 11.07 17.96 9.61
N PRO A 78 10.84 17.02 10.55
CA PRO A 78 11.88 16.09 10.99
C PRO A 78 12.30 15.16 9.83
N PRO A 79 13.45 14.47 9.93
CA PRO A 79 13.75 13.38 9.01
C PRO A 79 12.69 12.29 9.16
N PRO A 80 12.38 11.53 8.07
CA PRO A 80 11.43 10.43 8.17
C PRO A 80 11.88 9.39 9.19
N GLY A 81 10.98 9.02 10.09
CA GLY A 81 11.16 7.89 11.00
C GLY A 81 11.02 6.54 10.29
N ALA A 82 11.42 5.46 10.96
CA ALA A 82 11.18 4.11 10.45
C ALA A 82 9.67 3.83 10.36
N PHE A 83 9.24 3.26 9.26
CA PHE A 83 7.85 2.89 8.99
C PHE A 83 7.77 1.52 8.31
N GLY A 84 6.58 0.94 8.27
CA GLY A 84 6.26 -0.29 7.56
C GLY A 84 4.81 -0.26 7.08
N TYR A 85 4.34 -1.37 6.55
CA TYR A 85 2.95 -1.58 6.20
C TYR A 85 2.45 -2.83 6.89
N GLU A 86 1.27 -2.77 7.50
CA GLU A 86 0.64 -3.95 8.08
C GLU A 86 0.14 -4.91 6.99
N ASN A 87 -0.08 -6.17 7.38
CA ASN A 87 -0.58 -7.22 6.49
C ASN A 87 0.29 -7.48 5.25
N THR A 88 1.60 -7.41 5.40
CA THR A 88 2.55 -7.82 4.36
C THR A 88 3.16 -9.20 4.69
N PRO A 89 3.30 -10.09 3.70
CA PRO A 89 2.97 -9.99 2.28
C PRO A 89 1.46 -9.82 2.03
N ALA A 90 1.11 -8.91 1.12
CA ALA A 90 -0.27 -8.53 0.82
C ALA A 90 -0.79 -9.20 -0.45
N GLU A 91 -1.98 -9.78 -0.37
CA GLU A 91 -2.64 -10.44 -1.48
C GLU A 91 -3.98 -9.75 -1.76
N PHE A 92 -4.20 -9.33 -3.00
CA PHE A 92 -5.40 -8.67 -3.46
C PHE A 92 -6.02 -9.41 -4.65
N ARG A 93 -7.24 -9.05 -5.00
CA ARG A 93 -7.92 -9.53 -6.20
C ARG A 93 -8.14 -8.39 -7.18
N VAL A 94 -8.22 -8.74 -8.46
CA VAL A 94 -8.60 -7.79 -9.51
C VAL A 94 -9.92 -7.11 -9.15
N GLY A 95 -9.95 -5.77 -9.18
CA GLY A 95 -11.12 -4.95 -8.86
C GLY A 95 -11.39 -4.71 -7.36
N GLU A 96 -10.59 -5.29 -6.45
CA GLU A 96 -10.69 -5.07 -5.01
C GLU A 96 -10.21 -3.66 -4.64
N ASP A 97 -10.89 -3.02 -3.68
CA ASP A 97 -10.43 -1.76 -3.11
C ASP A 97 -9.25 -2.01 -2.17
N VAL A 98 -8.11 -1.43 -2.52
CA VAL A 98 -6.86 -1.54 -1.74
C VAL A 98 -6.60 -0.25 -0.99
N LEU A 99 -6.21 -0.38 0.28
CA LEU A 99 -5.66 0.70 1.10
C LEU A 99 -4.63 0.11 2.07
N LEU A 100 -3.36 0.46 1.86
CA LEU A 100 -2.27 0.17 2.80
C LEU A 100 -1.70 1.50 3.26
N THR A 101 -1.67 1.73 4.57
CA THR A 101 -1.11 2.93 5.18
C THR A 101 0.19 2.64 5.90
N PRO A 102 1.18 3.56 5.88
CA PRO A 102 2.41 3.36 6.64
C PRO A 102 2.13 3.36 8.14
N THR A 103 2.83 2.52 8.90
CA THR A 103 2.70 2.37 10.35
C THR A 103 4.08 2.18 10.99
N PRO A 104 4.45 2.96 12.03
CA PRO A 104 3.74 4.15 12.49
C PRO A 104 3.64 5.21 11.40
N ASP A 105 2.73 6.17 11.54
CA ASP A 105 2.65 7.33 10.65
C ASP A 105 3.98 8.10 10.73
N PRO A 106 4.73 8.23 9.65
CA PRO A 106 6.01 8.92 9.65
C PRO A 106 5.88 10.45 9.71
N GLY A 107 4.66 10.99 9.71
CA GLY A 107 4.36 12.43 9.72
C GLY A 107 4.18 13.01 8.32
N THR A 108 4.45 14.30 8.18
CA THR A 108 4.20 15.08 6.95
C THR A 108 5.47 15.70 6.38
N GLY A 109 5.38 16.19 5.13
CA GLY A 109 6.50 16.90 4.49
C GLY A 109 7.53 16.00 3.82
N TYR A 110 7.13 14.79 3.43
CA TYR A 110 7.97 13.82 2.72
C TYR A 110 7.57 13.68 1.26
N VAL A 111 8.57 13.40 0.43
CA VAL A 111 8.39 12.92 -0.93
C VAL A 111 8.44 11.39 -0.88
N TRP A 112 7.43 10.75 -1.46
CA TRP A 112 7.29 9.32 -1.51
C TRP A 112 7.65 8.76 -2.88
N ALA A 113 8.39 7.67 -2.89
CA ALA A 113 8.72 6.93 -4.09
C ALA A 113 8.55 5.44 -3.84
N ILE A 114 8.25 4.69 -4.91
CA ILE A 114 8.13 3.24 -4.85
C ILE A 114 8.75 2.60 -6.09
N GLN A 115 9.48 1.52 -5.89
CA GLN A 115 10.11 0.78 -6.97
C GLN A 115 10.06 -0.74 -6.68
N PRO A 116 9.82 -1.55 -7.73
CA PRO A 116 9.38 -1.18 -9.08
C PRO A 116 8.00 -0.53 -9.08
N ALA A 117 7.46 -0.19 -10.27
CA ALA A 117 6.10 0.33 -10.38
C ALA A 117 5.08 -0.65 -9.82
N LEU A 118 4.09 -0.13 -9.09
CA LEU A 118 2.98 -0.92 -8.53
C LEU A 118 2.18 -1.64 -9.62
N PRO A 119 1.43 -2.70 -9.27
CA PRO A 119 0.44 -3.30 -10.15
C PRO A 119 -0.51 -2.25 -10.74
N VAL A 120 -0.88 -2.43 -12.01
CA VAL A 120 -1.73 -1.47 -12.73
C VAL A 120 -3.04 -1.27 -11.97
N GLY A 121 -3.39 0.00 -11.71
CA GLY A 121 -4.56 0.39 -10.92
C GLY A 121 -4.24 0.72 -9.45
N LEU A 122 -3.02 0.45 -8.97
CA LEU A 122 -2.56 0.89 -7.66
C LEU A 122 -1.61 2.09 -7.78
N GLN A 123 -1.62 2.97 -6.79
CA GLN A 123 -0.76 4.14 -6.71
C GLN A 123 -0.40 4.47 -5.26
N ILE A 124 0.63 5.26 -5.07
CA ILE A 124 1.04 5.81 -3.77
C ILE A 124 0.73 7.31 -3.74
N ASN A 125 0.22 7.82 -2.62
CA ASN A 125 -0.06 9.24 -2.43
C ASN A 125 1.06 9.96 -1.66
N ASP A 126 0.86 11.25 -1.39
CA ASP A 126 1.77 12.13 -0.64
C ASP A 126 1.83 11.84 0.87
N GLN A 127 1.02 10.92 1.37
CA GLN A 127 1.04 10.41 2.75
C GLN A 127 1.64 9.01 2.82
N GLY A 128 2.15 8.47 1.71
CA GLY A 128 2.69 7.12 1.65
C GLY A 128 1.63 6.01 1.59
N ALA A 129 0.35 6.34 1.53
CA ALA A 129 -0.68 5.32 1.40
C ALA A 129 -0.70 4.73 -0.02
N ILE A 130 -0.68 3.41 -0.12
CA ILE A 130 -0.86 2.68 -1.37
C ILE A 130 -2.34 2.35 -1.49
N PHE A 131 -2.97 2.79 -2.59
CA PHE A 131 -4.41 2.68 -2.76
C PHE A 131 -4.80 2.50 -4.23
N GLY A 132 -6.06 2.13 -4.45
CA GLY A 132 -6.65 1.96 -5.78
C GLY A 132 -7.33 0.62 -5.96
N LYS A 133 -7.54 0.24 -7.22
CA LYS A 133 -8.11 -1.06 -7.63
C LYS A 133 -7.19 -1.69 -8.67
N PRO A 134 -6.54 -2.80 -8.38
CA PRO A 134 -5.74 -3.48 -9.39
C PRO A 134 -6.65 -4.00 -10.50
N ILE A 135 -6.24 -3.84 -11.74
CA ILE A 135 -7.03 -4.24 -12.93
C ILE A 135 -6.48 -5.45 -13.66
N GLU A 136 -5.27 -5.91 -13.29
CA GLU A 136 -4.60 -7.06 -13.88
C GLU A 136 -3.98 -7.91 -12.76
N GLU A 137 -3.88 -9.22 -12.99
CA GLU A 137 -3.16 -10.11 -12.09
C GLU A 137 -1.65 -9.85 -12.13
N SER A 138 -0.98 -10.11 -11.02
CA SER A 138 0.47 -10.08 -10.91
C SER A 138 0.96 -11.13 -9.91
N GLY A 139 2.12 -11.71 -10.19
CA GLY A 139 2.80 -12.59 -9.25
C GLY A 139 3.35 -11.82 -8.04
N TRP A 140 3.92 -12.57 -7.07
CA TRP A 140 4.61 -11.96 -5.94
C TRP A 140 5.77 -11.09 -6.40
N GLN A 141 5.74 -9.80 -5.99
CA GLN A 141 6.78 -8.82 -6.28
C GLN A 141 7.12 -8.04 -5.02
N TYR A 142 8.41 -7.80 -4.79
CA TYR A 142 8.91 -6.90 -3.75
C TYR A 142 8.93 -5.47 -4.26
N TYR A 143 8.51 -4.56 -3.39
CA TYR A 143 8.47 -3.11 -3.64
C TYR A 143 9.23 -2.42 -2.52
N GLU A 144 10.21 -1.60 -2.88
CA GLU A 144 10.85 -0.68 -1.94
C GLU A 144 10.07 0.63 -1.93
N VAL A 145 9.62 1.04 -0.75
CA VAL A 145 8.96 2.33 -0.53
C VAL A 145 9.93 3.23 0.21
N VAL A 146 10.12 4.43 -0.30
CA VAL A 146 11.05 5.42 0.21
C VAL A 146 10.29 6.68 0.58
N ALA A 147 10.46 7.16 1.80
CA ALA A 147 10.07 8.49 2.27
C ALA A 147 11.33 9.35 2.40
N SER A 148 11.33 10.58 1.89
CA SER A 148 12.50 11.46 1.94
C SER A 148 12.12 12.93 2.06
N ASN A 149 12.97 13.69 2.72
CA ASN A 149 12.98 15.15 2.75
C ASN A 149 14.42 15.68 2.78
N ALA A 150 14.62 17.00 2.94
CA ALA A 150 15.95 17.59 2.99
C ALA A 150 16.78 17.15 4.23
N GLN A 151 16.15 16.59 5.25
CA GLN A 151 16.77 16.18 6.51
C GLN A 151 17.15 14.69 6.52
N GLY A 152 16.55 13.86 5.65
CA GLY A 152 16.88 12.43 5.63
C GLY A 152 15.99 11.58 4.73
N VAL A 153 16.23 10.28 4.83
CA VAL A 153 15.56 9.23 4.05
C VAL A 153 15.26 8.04 4.96
N ALA A 154 14.07 7.48 4.82
CA ALA A 154 13.73 6.17 5.38
C ALA A 154 13.12 5.29 4.28
N SER A 155 13.34 3.98 4.35
CA SER A 155 12.75 3.04 3.40
C SER A 155 12.26 1.78 4.09
N THR A 156 11.30 1.12 3.44
CA THR A 156 10.80 -0.19 3.84
C THR A 156 10.52 -1.03 2.60
N THR A 157 10.43 -2.34 2.78
CA THR A 157 10.11 -3.27 1.70
C THR A 157 8.79 -3.97 2.02
N LEU A 158 7.88 -4.01 1.05
CA LEU A 158 6.67 -4.81 1.13
C LEU A 158 6.56 -5.75 -0.07
N GLN A 159 5.74 -6.79 0.06
CA GLN A 159 5.52 -7.76 -1.00
C GLN A 159 4.03 -7.78 -1.34
N ILE A 160 3.70 -7.63 -2.63
CA ILE A 160 2.31 -7.63 -3.13
C ILE A 160 2.18 -8.64 -4.26
N ARG A 161 1.02 -9.31 -4.33
CA ARG A 161 0.52 -9.97 -5.53
C ARG A 161 -0.96 -9.64 -5.75
N VAL A 162 -1.40 -9.79 -6.99
CA VAL A 162 -2.80 -9.65 -7.38
C VAL A 162 -3.26 -10.93 -8.06
N LEU A 163 -4.33 -11.52 -7.56
CA LEU A 163 -4.97 -12.71 -8.10
C LEU A 163 -6.16 -12.33 -8.98
N GLN A 164 -6.52 -13.19 -9.90
CA GLN A 164 -7.82 -13.11 -10.57
C GLN A 164 -8.96 -13.30 -9.56
N ASN A 165 -10.17 -12.92 -9.92
CA ASN A 165 -11.35 -13.40 -9.21
C ASN A 165 -11.55 -14.89 -9.51
N PRO A 166 -12.02 -15.70 -8.52
CA PRO A 166 -12.32 -17.10 -8.79
C PRO A 166 -13.27 -17.22 -9.97
N PRO A 167 -13.17 -18.29 -10.78
CA PRO A 167 -14.13 -18.53 -11.83
C PRO A 167 -15.56 -18.57 -11.26
N GLY A 168 -16.50 -17.95 -11.95
CA GLY A 168 -17.92 -18.09 -11.66
C GLY A 168 -18.38 -19.54 -11.80
N GLN A 169 -19.65 -19.82 -11.50
CA GLN A 169 -20.22 -21.16 -11.63
C GLN A 169 -20.22 -21.59 -13.09
N VAL A 170 -19.36 -22.53 -13.44
CA VAL A 170 -19.22 -23.08 -14.81
C VAL A 170 -20.41 -23.94 -15.16
N GLN A 171 -20.86 -23.82 -16.41
CA GLN A 171 -21.89 -24.69 -17.02
C GLN A 171 -21.38 -25.18 -18.36
N TYR A 172 -21.83 -26.36 -18.75
CA TYR A 172 -21.60 -26.93 -20.06
C TYR A 172 -22.85 -26.85 -20.96
N SER A 173 -22.64 -26.86 -22.27
CA SER A 173 -23.74 -26.88 -23.24
C SER A 173 -24.71 -28.06 -23.04
N GLU A 174 -24.17 -29.18 -22.56
CA GLU A 174 -24.89 -30.37 -22.15
C GLU A 174 -24.36 -30.93 -20.85
N SER A 175 -25.24 -31.35 -19.96
CA SER A 175 -24.87 -31.96 -18.65
C SER A 175 -24.82 -33.47 -18.70
N SER A 176 -25.30 -34.09 -19.79
CA SER A 176 -25.29 -35.56 -19.99
C SER A 176 -25.22 -35.92 -21.46
N ALA A 177 -24.57 -37.05 -21.79
CA ALA A 177 -24.48 -37.54 -23.14
C ALA A 177 -24.54 -39.08 -23.19
N ILE A 178 -25.21 -39.61 -24.21
CA ILE A 178 -25.18 -41.05 -24.55
C ILE A 178 -24.38 -41.22 -25.84
N LEU A 179 -23.24 -41.87 -25.71
CA LEU A 179 -22.26 -42.01 -26.76
C LEU A 179 -22.32 -43.43 -27.39
N ARG A 180 -21.94 -43.56 -28.66
CA ARG A 180 -21.84 -44.86 -29.38
C ARG A 180 -20.38 -45.20 -29.63
N VAL A 181 -19.99 -46.41 -29.28
CA VAL A 181 -18.65 -46.94 -29.55
C VAL A 181 -18.33 -46.84 -31.04
N GLY A 182 -17.12 -46.30 -31.34
CA GLY A 182 -16.62 -46.15 -32.72
C GLY A 182 -17.18 -44.93 -33.47
N LEU A 183 -18.10 -44.15 -32.87
CA LEU A 183 -18.64 -42.94 -33.48
C LEU A 183 -18.06 -41.71 -32.76
N GLN A 184 -17.50 -40.75 -33.50
CA GLN A 184 -17.03 -39.49 -32.95
C GLN A 184 -18.20 -38.71 -32.37
N MET A 185 -18.01 -38.20 -31.13
CA MET A 185 -19.00 -37.37 -30.48
C MET A 185 -18.89 -35.89 -30.92
N GLU A 186 -20.00 -35.18 -30.89
CA GLU A 186 -19.99 -33.73 -30.97
C GLU A 186 -19.31 -33.19 -29.71
N PRO A 187 -18.39 -32.22 -29.82
CA PRO A 187 -17.71 -31.64 -28.65
C PRO A 187 -18.70 -30.99 -27.70
N ILE A 188 -18.66 -31.38 -26.42
CA ILE A 188 -19.36 -30.70 -25.33
C ILE A 188 -18.46 -29.62 -24.82
N GLN A 189 -18.92 -28.37 -24.80
CA GLN A 189 -18.10 -27.22 -24.42
C GLN A 189 -18.67 -26.52 -23.22
N PRO A 190 -17.79 -25.90 -22.36
CA PRO A 190 -18.24 -24.95 -21.35
C PRO A 190 -18.87 -23.74 -22.05
N LEU A 191 -19.92 -23.17 -21.46
CA LEU A 191 -20.49 -21.91 -21.93
C LEU A 191 -19.45 -20.79 -21.80
N GLU A 192 -19.59 -19.72 -22.59
CA GLU A 192 -18.66 -18.60 -22.58
C GLU A 192 -18.81 -17.75 -21.33
N GLY A 193 -17.76 -16.94 -21.03
CA GLY A 193 -17.77 -15.94 -19.97
C GLY A 193 -17.08 -16.35 -18.68
N TYR A 194 -16.31 -17.45 -18.69
CA TYR A 194 -15.55 -17.90 -17.51
C TYR A 194 -14.06 -17.55 -17.64
N SER A 195 -13.49 -16.94 -16.59
CA SER A 195 -12.04 -16.74 -16.47
C SER A 195 -11.39 -18.00 -15.90
N VAL A 196 -11.18 -19.01 -16.76
CA VAL A 196 -10.57 -20.30 -16.37
C VAL A 196 -9.28 -20.49 -17.15
N ASP A 197 -8.17 -20.72 -16.43
CA ASP A 197 -6.84 -20.93 -17.01
C ASP A 197 -6.55 -22.41 -17.25
N SER A 198 -7.18 -23.28 -16.47
CA SER A 198 -6.96 -24.72 -16.55
C SER A 198 -8.20 -25.54 -16.22
N TRP A 199 -8.33 -26.68 -16.89
CA TRP A 199 -9.43 -27.61 -16.73
C TRP A 199 -8.94 -29.01 -16.38
N SER A 200 -9.68 -29.68 -15.51
CA SER A 200 -9.45 -31.07 -15.14
C SER A 200 -10.79 -31.81 -14.95
N ILE A 201 -10.75 -33.13 -14.97
CA ILE A 201 -11.93 -33.95 -14.77
C ILE A 201 -11.60 -35.19 -13.93
N ALA A 202 -12.50 -35.54 -13.03
CA ALA A 202 -12.39 -36.75 -12.23
C ALA A 202 -13.77 -37.41 -12.03
N PRO A 203 -13.84 -38.76 -12.04
CA PRO A 203 -12.81 -39.71 -12.41
C PRO A 203 -12.45 -39.64 -13.90
N PRO A 204 -11.43 -40.38 -14.37
CA PRO A 204 -11.06 -40.40 -15.80
C PRO A 204 -12.26 -40.73 -16.71
N LEU A 205 -12.34 -40.04 -17.83
CA LEU A 205 -13.35 -40.27 -18.86
C LEU A 205 -13.19 -41.67 -19.49
N PRO A 206 -14.27 -42.20 -20.17
CA PRO A 206 -14.21 -43.45 -20.89
C PRO A 206 -13.07 -43.48 -21.92
N PRO A 207 -12.47 -44.65 -22.21
CA PRO A 207 -11.42 -44.76 -23.21
C PRO A 207 -11.80 -44.17 -24.55
N GLY A 208 -10.96 -43.29 -25.11
CA GLY A 208 -11.16 -42.58 -26.36
C GLY A 208 -11.83 -41.21 -26.24
N ILE A 209 -12.24 -40.81 -25.02
CA ILE A 209 -12.76 -39.47 -24.70
C ILE A 209 -11.73 -38.72 -23.84
N SER A 210 -11.59 -37.43 -24.09
CA SER A 210 -10.70 -36.57 -23.31
C SER A 210 -11.27 -35.17 -23.11
N ILE A 211 -10.77 -34.50 -22.06
CA ILE A 211 -10.98 -33.08 -21.86
C ILE A 211 -9.75 -32.29 -22.34
N ASN A 212 -9.98 -31.21 -23.03
CA ASN A 212 -8.93 -30.24 -23.34
C ASN A 212 -8.65 -29.38 -22.09
N THR A 213 -7.45 -29.47 -21.55
CA THR A 213 -7.07 -28.80 -20.32
C THR A 213 -6.98 -27.28 -20.43
N GLY A 214 -6.90 -26.73 -21.66
CA GLY A 214 -6.83 -25.28 -21.88
C GLY A 214 -8.19 -24.60 -22.06
N ASN A 215 -9.18 -25.32 -22.70
CA ASN A 215 -10.48 -24.72 -23.00
C ASN A 215 -11.68 -25.48 -22.41
N GLY A 216 -11.46 -26.61 -21.73
CA GLY A 216 -12.53 -27.41 -21.12
C GLY A 216 -13.38 -28.24 -22.08
N SER A 217 -13.15 -28.21 -23.40
CA SER A 217 -13.91 -28.98 -24.35
C SER A 217 -13.70 -30.48 -24.14
N ILE A 218 -14.80 -31.24 -24.11
CA ILE A 218 -14.80 -32.72 -24.01
C ILE A 218 -15.14 -33.28 -25.38
N SER A 219 -14.27 -34.13 -25.91
CA SER A 219 -14.43 -34.71 -27.26
C SER A 219 -13.72 -36.05 -27.39
N GLY A 220 -13.99 -36.74 -28.47
CA GLY A 220 -13.31 -37.97 -28.83
C GLY A 220 -14.22 -39.02 -29.47
N THR A 221 -13.72 -40.26 -29.57
CA THR A 221 -14.44 -41.43 -30.09
C THR A 221 -14.34 -42.54 -29.04
N PRO A 222 -15.44 -42.91 -28.36
CA PRO A 222 -15.41 -43.99 -27.38
C PRO A 222 -14.93 -45.28 -28.01
N SER A 223 -13.97 -45.96 -27.41
CA SER A 223 -13.39 -47.21 -27.91
C SER A 223 -13.98 -48.47 -27.25
N SER A 224 -14.72 -48.31 -26.15
CA SER A 224 -15.34 -49.39 -25.39
C SER A 224 -16.64 -48.95 -24.74
N VAL A 225 -17.52 -49.91 -24.42
CA VAL A 225 -18.72 -49.67 -23.62
C VAL A 225 -18.32 -49.38 -22.16
N SER A 226 -18.89 -48.30 -21.57
CA SER A 226 -18.73 -47.94 -20.19
C SER A 226 -20.09 -47.75 -19.51
N PRO A 227 -20.23 -48.08 -18.22
CA PRO A 227 -21.46 -47.78 -17.50
C PRO A 227 -21.64 -46.27 -17.36
N GLN A 228 -22.89 -45.82 -17.18
CA GLN A 228 -23.17 -44.43 -16.85
C GLN A 228 -22.47 -44.05 -15.50
N GLN A 229 -21.78 -42.92 -15.49
CA GLN A 229 -21.03 -42.45 -14.37
C GLN A 229 -21.03 -40.91 -14.34
N SER A 230 -20.98 -40.35 -13.15
CA SER A 230 -20.83 -38.88 -12.98
C SER A 230 -19.35 -38.49 -12.96
N TYR A 231 -19.06 -37.39 -13.58
CA TYR A 231 -17.72 -36.80 -13.69
C TYR A 231 -17.77 -35.38 -13.17
N VAL A 232 -16.80 -35.02 -12.30
CA VAL A 232 -16.64 -33.65 -11.80
C VAL A 232 -15.60 -32.95 -12.65
N VAL A 233 -16.04 -31.95 -13.39
CA VAL A 233 -15.13 -31.05 -14.11
C VAL A 233 -14.78 -29.89 -13.20
N THR A 234 -13.49 -29.60 -13.10
CA THR A 234 -12.96 -28.50 -12.32
C THR A 234 -12.30 -27.48 -13.26
N GLY A 235 -12.76 -26.24 -13.21
CA GLY A 235 -12.11 -25.10 -13.85
C GLY A 235 -11.42 -24.24 -12.79
N ALA A 236 -10.18 -23.85 -13.01
CA ALA A 236 -9.38 -23.10 -12.07
C ALA A 236 -8.60 -21.95 -12.71
N ASN A 237 -8.34 -20.91 -11.91
CA ASN A 237 -7.42 -19.81 -12.20
C ASN A 237 -6.61 -19.43 -10.95
N SER A 238 -5.81 -18.37 -11.00
CA SER A 238 -5.01 -17.91 -9.85
C SER A 238 -5.85 -17.54 -8.62
N GLY A 239 -7.12 -17.15 -8.81
CA GLY A 239 -8.04 -16.75 -7.76
C GLY A 239 -8.80 -17.88 -7.09
N GLY A 240 -8.82 -19.09 -7.69
CA GLY A 240 -9.54 -20.24 -7.13
C GLY A 240 -10.06 -21.20 -8.17
N SER A 241 -11.05 -22.02 -7.80
CA SER A 241 -11.64 -23.04 -8.68
C SER A 241 -13.16 -23.11 -8.52
N THR A 242 -13.81 -23.63 -9.54
CA THR A 242 -15.24 -23.98 -9.58
C THR A 242 -15.41 -25.39 -10.12
N GLN A 243 -16.52 -26.03 -9.79
CA GLN A 243 -16.81 -27.40 -10.21
C GLN A 243 -18.21 -27.52 -10.80
N VAL A 244 -18.34 -28.41 -11.79
CA VAL A 244 -19.62 -28.81 -12.37
C VAL A 244 -19.63 -30.31 -12.58
N THR A 245 -20.80 -30.95 -12.36
CA THR A 245 -20.98 -32.39 -12.59
C THR A 245 -21.68 -32.62 -13.91
N ILE A 246 -21.13 -33.55 -14.71
CA ILE A 246 -21.70 -34.05 -15.95
C ILE A 246 -21.83 -35.57 -15.91
N THR A 247 -22.65 -36.19 -16.75
CA THR A 247 -22.87 -37.65 -16.82
C THR A 247 -22.87 -38.17 -18.24
#